data_3747c21e068568966730ed0b4df64e08
#
_entry.id   3747c21e068568966730ed0b4df64e08
#
_cell.length_a   1.000
_cell.length_b   1.000
_cell.length_c   1.000
_cell.angle_alpha   90.00
_cell.angle_beta   90.00
_cell.angle_gamma   90.00
#
_symmetry.space_group_name_H-M   'P 1'
#
loop_
_entity.id
_entity.type
_entity.pdbx_description
1 polymer ?
#
loop_
_entity_poly.entity_id
_entity_poly.type
_entity_poly.pdbx_seq_one_letter_code
_entity_poly.pdbx_strand_id
1 'polypeptide(L)'
;MLPLLFVLFLPCQAMAQVSYEPGDVNQDGVVSISDVTTLIDMLLSSAQPAQPESGDIETITVNGVSFNMVYVASGSFEMGAPPEAINYYIENCRPVHTVTLTKGYYMGQTEVTQELWTAVMGSNPSYYVESNQQPVHLISWYDCQSFITKLNELTGKNFRLPTEAEWEYAARGADKSLGYEYAGGTQEELDSICWNSHNTASDNYTYGAHPVAMKRPNEIGLYDMSGNVEEWINDYYSAYTEDPQVDPQGPETGTKRCSRGGCYSHSWWELRTYRRHQTDPNDKLTFYGMRLAM
;
A
#
# COMPACT_ATOMS: atom_id res chain seq x y z
N MET A 1 56.80 23.06 46.95
CA MET A 1 56.82 23.37 45.50
C MET A 1 55.49 22.99 44.93
N LEU A 2 54.57 23.96 44.80
CA LEU A 2 53.27 23.77 44.08
C LEU A 2 53.45 24.17 42.64
N PRO A 3 52.92 23.45 41.65
CA PRO A 3 52.93 23.93 40.28
C PRO A 3 51.75 24.89 40.04
N LEU A 4 52.10 25.99 39.40
CA LEU A 4 51.21 27.06 38.96
C LEU A 4 50.28 26.53 37.85
N LEU A 5 48.95 26.62 38.04
CA LEU A 5 47.91 26.28 37.03
C LEU A 5 47.71 27.54 36.16
N PHE A 6 48.17 27.50 34.91
CA PHE A 6 47.87 28.53 33.91
C PHE A 6 46.45 28.30 33.37
N VAL A 7 45.52 29.15 33.74
CA VAL A 7 44.18 29.22 33.13
C VAL A 7 44.28 30.10 31.87
N LEU A 8 44.19 29.46 30.70
CA LEU A 8 44.06 30.16 29.41
C LEU A 8 42.62 30.68 29.30
N PHE A 9 42.45 31.98 29.43
CA PHE A 9 41.24 32.66 29.00
C PHE A 9 41.21 32.72 27.48
N LEU A 10 40.27 31.91 26.85
CA LEU A 10 39.87 32.11 25.45
C LEU A 10 38.98 33.36 25.40
N PRO A 11 39.20 34.29 24.45
CA PRO A 11 38.31 35.43 24.29
C PRO A 11 36.92 34.93 23.81
N CYS A 12 35.91 35.33 24.56
CA CYS A 12 34.52 35.22 24.16
C CYS A 12 34.34 36.00 22.85
N GLN A 13 34.21 35.33 21.71
CA GLN A 13 33.77 35.94 20.47
C GLN A 13 32.36 36.47 20.72
N ALA A 14 32.19 37.77 20.73
CA ALA A 14 30.91 38.44 20.74
C ALA A 14 30.15 37.95 19.49
N MET A 15 29.09 37.17 19.71
CA MET A 15 28.10 36.92 18.66
C MET A 15 27.50 38.29 18.29
N ALA A 16 27.74 38.74 17.08
CA ALA A 16 27.08 39.91 16.54
C ALA A 16 25.57 39.67 16.64
N GLN A 17 24.88 40.48 17.44
CA GLN A 17 23.43 40.51 17.42
C GLN A 17 23.02 41.01 16.03
N VAL A 18 22.49 40.09 15.20
CA VAL A 18 21.83 40.47 13.96
C VAL A 18 20.51 41.11 14.36
N SER A 19 20.47 42.46 14.31
CA SER A 19 19.21 43.20 14.48
C SER A 19 18.48 43.15 13.16
N TYR A 20 17.36 42.45 13.14
CA TYR A 20 16.43 42.47 11.99
C TYR A 20 15.57 43.73 12.03
N GLU A 21 15.46 44.43 10.91
CA GLU A 21 14.51 45.53 10.75
C GLU A 21 13.08 44.92 10.73
N PRO A 22 12.11 45.50 11.46
CA PRO A 22 10.71 45.06 11.41
C PRO A 22 10.15 45.15 9.97
N GLY A 23 9.79 44.01 9.39
CA GLY A 23 9.29 43.91 8.02
C GLY A 23 10.29 43.31 7.01
N ASP A 24 11.53 43.07 7.37
CA ASP A 24 12.52 42.32 6.57
C ASP A 24 12.30 40.81 6.76
N VAL A 25 11.40 40.26 5.97
CA VAL A 25 10.96 38.85 6.08
C VAL A 25 11.96 37.88 5.45
N ASN A 26 12.61 38.29 4.36
CA ASN A 26 13.59 37.47 3.63
C ASN A 26 15.01 37.61 4.20
N GLN A 27 15.22 38.51 5.18
CA GLN A 27 16.50 38.74 5.89
C GLN A 27 17.64 39.21 4.97
N ASP A 28 17.32 39.98 3.92
CA ASP A 28 18.32 40.54 3.01
C ASP A 28 18.84 41.92 3.45
N GLY A 29 18.31 42.47 4.56
CA GLY A 29 18.70 43.75 5.17
C GLY A 29 17.96 44.96 4.58
N VAL A 30 16.95 44.75 3.73
CA VAL A 30 16.17 45.82 3.08
C VAL A 30 14.69 45.51 3.14
N VAL A 31 13.89 46.36 3.79
CA VAL A 31 12.42 46.23 3.76
C VAL A 31 11.90 46.69 2.41
N SER A 32 11.41 45.79 1.61
CA SER A 32 11.00 45.99 0.21
C SER A 32 9.80 45.15 -0.21
N ILE A 33 9.39 45.24 -1.48
CA ILE A 33 8.34 44.41 -2.06
C ILE A 33 8.71 42.93 -2.03
N SER A 34 10.01 42.58 -2.05
CA SER A 34 10.47 41.20 -1.94
C SER A 34 10.07 40.55 -0.61
N ASP A 35 10.00 41.31 0.47
CA ASP A 35 9.53 40.82 1.79
C ASP A 35 8.04 40.50 1.76
N VAL A 36 7.26 41.32 1.08
CA VAL A 36 5.81 41.08 0.89
C VAL A 36 5.60 39.80 0.08
N THR A 37 6.40 39.59 -0.98
CA THR A 37 6.34 38.37 -1.79
C THR A 37 6.71 37.14 -0.95
N THR A 38 7.82 37.24 -0.21
CA THR A 38 8.26 36.16 0.70
C THR A 38 7.18 35.83 1.76
N LEU A 39 6.57 36.86 2.34
CA LEU A 39 5.49 36.67 3.33
C LEU A 39 4.24 36.01 2.70
N ILE A 40 3.89 36.41 1.47
CA ILE A 40 2.77 35.80 0.71
C ILE A 40 3.10 34.33 0.44
N ASP A 41 4.30 34.01 -0.02
CA ASP A 41 4.73 32.65 -0.29
C ASP A 41 4.75 31.79 0.99
N MET A 42 5.21 32.33 2.11
CA MET A 42 5.15 31.68 3.42
C MET A 42 3.69 31.43 3.86
N LEU A 43 2.81 32.41 3.68
CA LEU A 43 1.39 32.28 4.03
C LEU A 43 0.67 31.28 3.12
N LEU A 44 0.97 31.28 1.81
CA LEU A 44 0.41 30.33 0.87
C LEU A 44 0.91 28.93 1.12
N SER A 45 2.20 28.75 1.42
CA SER A 45 2.76 27.44 1.78
C SER A 45 2.23 26.92 3.12
N SER A 46 2.01 27.81 4.11
CA SER A 46 1.41 27.44 5.39
C SER A 46 -0.11 27.18 5.31
N ALA A 47 -0.78 27.71 4.28
CA ALA A 47 -2.22 27.51 4.03
C ALA A 47 -2.51 26.28 3.15
N GLN A 48 -1.51 25.65 2.52
CA GLN A 48 -1.72 24.37 1.87
C GLN A 48 -1.96 23.29 2.93
N PRO A 49 -3.05 22.51 2.81
CA PRO A 49 -3.21 21.35 3.66
C PRO A 49 -1.97 20.47 3.49
N ALA A 50 -1.46 19.95 4.61
CA ALA A 50 -0.35 18.99 4.56
C ALA A 50 -0.70 17.88 3.55
N GLN A 51 0.24 17.57 2.66
CA GLN A 51 0.05 16.42 1.77
C GLN A 51 -0.03 15.16 2.63
N PRO A 52 -0.93 14.23 2.31
CA PRO A 52 -1.03 13.01 3.09
C PRO A 52 0.29 12.22 3.02
N GLU A 53 0.63 11.52 4.09
CA GLU A 53 1.78 10.63 4.20
C GLU A 53 1.34 9.17 4.13
N SER A 54 2.22 8.28 3.67
CA SER A 54 1.91 6.84 3.66
C SER A 54 1.48 6.35 5.05
N GLY A 55 0.32 5.71 5.10
CA GLY A 55 -0.30 5.26 6.35
C GLY A 55 -1.43 6.16 6.84
N ASP A 56 -1.63 7.36 6.27
CA ASP A 56 -2.80 8.18 6.59
C ASP A 56 -4.09 7.50 6.14
N ILE A 57 -5.12 7.58 6.96
CA ILE A 57 -6.38 6.85 6.76
C ILE A 57 -7.50 7.79 6.37
N GLU A 58 -8.19 7.45 5.28
CA GLU A 58 -9.49 7.99 4.92
C GLU A 58 -10.57 6.94 5.19
N THR A 59 -11.54 7.25 6.07
CA THR A 59 -12.69 6.36 6.33
C THR A 59 -13.85 6.74 5.42
N ILE A 60 -14.39 5.76 4.71
CA ILE A 60 -15.51 5.91 3.78
C ILE A 60 -16.67 5.07 4.28
N THR A 61 -17.88 5.62 4.17
CA THR A 61 -19.11 4.93 4.58
C THR A 61 -20.08 4.82 3.39
N VAL A 62 -20.58 3.62 3.14
CA VAL A 62 -21.60 3.34 2.14
C VAL A 62 -22.69 2.44 2.74
N ASN A 63 -23.95 2.82 2.61
CA ASN A 63 -25.10 2.05 3.12
C ASN A 63 -24.96 1.59 4.58
N GLY A 64 -24.33 2.44 5.44
CA GLY A 64 -24.13 2.18 6.87
C GLY A 64 -22.90 1.31 7.19
N VAL A 65 -22.14 0.84 6.19
CA VAL A 65 -20.88 0.12 6.37
C VAL A 65 -19.71 1.04 6.12
N SER A 66 -18.78 1.07 7.08
CA SER A 66 -17.55 1.89 6.98
C SER A 66 -16.34 1.00 6.68
N PHE A 67 -15.44 1.50 5.83
CA PHE A 67 -14.16 0.87 5.52
C PHE A 67 -13.08 1.93 5.38
N ASN A 68 -11.83 1.51 5.57
CA ASN A 68 -10.68 2.40 5.55
C ASN A 68 -9.89 2.26 4.26
N MET A 69 -9.43 3.40 3.74
CA MET A 69 -8.45 3.52 2.67
C MET A 69 -7.18 4.13 3.25
N VAL A 70 -6.03 3.51 2.98
CA VAL A 70 -4.71 3.95 3.44
C VAL A 70 -4.02 4.69 2.30
N TYR A 71 -3.52 5.88 2.56
CA TYR A 71 -2.73 6.62 1.58
C TYR A 71 -1.37 5.96 1.38
N VAL A 72 -0.94 5.86 0.13
CA VAL A 72 0.35 5.35 -0.33
C VAL A 72 1.03 6.48 -1.11
N ALA A 73 2.12 7.01 -0.59
CA ALA A 73 2.85 8.09 -1.24
C ALA A 73 3.50 7.62 -2.56
N SER A 74 3.70 8.56 -3.49
CA SER A 74 4.47 8.30 -4.70
C SER A 74 5.90 7.85 -4.38
N GLY A 75 6.52 7.06 -5.27
CA GLY A 75 7.89 6.60 -5.05
C GLY A 75 8.38 5.67 -6.15
N SER A 76 9.60 5.21 -6.02
CA SER A 76 10.20 4.23 -6.94
C SER A 76 10.69 3.02 -6.16
N PHE A 77 10.59 1.85 -6.79
CA PHE A 77 11.03 0.59 -6.21
C PHE A 77 11.49 -0.41 -7.28
N GLU A 78 12.18 -1.44 -6.83
CA GLU A 78 12.55 -2.58 -7.67
C GLU A 78 11.44 -3.63 -7.63
N MET A 79 10.65 -3.73 -8.70
CA MET A 79 9.55 -4.66 -8.86
C MET A 79 10.04 -6.02 -9.31
N GLY A 80 9.54 -7.09 -8.68
CA GLY A 80 9.86 -8.46 -9.04
C GLY A 80 10.72 -9.21 -8.01
N ALA A 81 11.05 -10.46 -8.33
CA ALA A 81 11.82 -11.35 -7.45
C ALA A 81 13.31 -11.00 -7.47
N PRO A 82 13.94 -10.70 -6.31
CA PRO A 82 15.35 -10.34 -6.26
C PRO A 82 16.24 -11.49 -6.74
N PRO A 83 17.47 -11.21 -7.20
CA PRO A 83 18.37 -12.21 -7.78
C PRO A 83 18.68 -13.40 -6.86
N GLU A 84 18.78 -13.15 -5.55
CA GLU A 84 19.03 -14.13 -4.50
C GLU A 84 17.84 -15.01 -4.16
N ALA A 85 16.62 -14.64 -4.57
CA ALA A 85 15.44 -15.46 -4.36
C ALA A 85 15.58 -16.79 -5.10
N ILE A 86 15.57 -17.89 -4.36
CA ILE A 86 15.70 -19.25 -4.91
C ILE A 86 14.34 -19.94 -4.80
N ASN A 87 13.69 -20.16 -5.92
CA ASN A 87 12.52 -21.04 -6.02
C ASN A 87 12.23 -21.37 -7.47
N TYR A 88 11.66 -22.55 -7.73
CA TYR A 88 11.31 -23.04 -9.08
C TYR A 88 10.18 -22.26 -9.76
N TYR A 89 9.42 -21.44 -9.04
CA TYR A 89 8.22 -20.77 -9.54
C TYR A 89 8.34 -19.24 -9.64
N ILE A 90 9.55 -18.69 -9.60
CA ILE A 90 9.77 -17.23 -9.63
C ILE A 90 10.15 -16.68 -11.01
N GLU A 91 10.31 -17.53 -12.01
CA GLU A 91 10.66 -17.09 -13.38
C GLU A 91 9.68 -16.07 -13.95
N ASN A 92 8.38 -16.20 -13.62
CA ASN A 92 7.37 -15.26 -14.02
C ASN A 92 7.39 -13.93 -13.21
N CYS A 93 8.18 -13.86 -12.13
CA CYS A 93 8.40 -12.69 -11.32
C CYS A 93 9.69 -11.94 -11.68
N ARG A 94 10.30 -12.28 -12.81
CA ARG A 94 11.57 -11.73 -13.32
C ARG A 94 11.43 -11.24 -14.76
N PRO A 95 12.34 -10.36 -15.20
CA PRO A 95 13.43 -9.71 -14.47
C PRO A 95 12.93 -8.70 -13.43
N VAL A 96 13.80 -8.38 -12.44
CA VAL A 96 13.61 -7.19 -11.61
C VAL A 96 13.79 -5.96 -12.48
N HIS A 97 12.95 -4.97 -12.28
CA HIS A 97 13.02 -3.71 -13.01
C HIS A 97 12.53 -2.56 -12.14
N THR A 98 13.05 -1.38 -12.40
CA THR A 98 12.66 -0.17 -11.66
C THR A 98 11.27 0.28 -12.08
N VAL A 99 10.39 0.50 -11.12
CA VAL A 99 9.07 1.13 -11.33
C VAL A 99 9.00 2.43 -10.54
N THR A 100 8.53 3.50 -11.21
CA THR A 100 8.23 4.78 -10.57
C THR A 100 6.73 5.03 -10.61
N LEU A 101 6.12 5.20 -9.44
CA LEU A 101 4.75 5.68 -9.26
C LEU A 101 4.82 7.18 -9.00
N THR A 102 4.36 8.00 -9.97
CA THR A 102 4.53 9.46 -9.92
C THR A 102 3.52 10.17 -9.03
N LYS A 103 2.43 9.48 -8.66
CA LYS A 103 1.35 10.00 -7.83
C LYS A 103 1.06 9.06 -6.68
N GLY A 104 0.75 9.65 -5.53
CA GLY A 104 0.17 8.88 -4.43
C GLY A 104 -1.28 8.46 -4.75
N TYR A 105 -1.73 7.42 -4.09
CA TYR A 105 -3.05 6.83 -4.25
C TYR A 105 -3.54 6.27 -2.90
N TYR A 106 -4.80 5.93 -2.83
CA TYR A 106 -5.34 5.23 -1.66
C TYR A 106 -5.54 3.75 -1.98
N MET A 107 -5.23 2.88 -1.01
CA MET A 107 -5.45 1.44 -1.08
C MET A 107 -6.32 0.98 0.09
N GLY A 108 -7.25 0.07 -0.14
CA GLY A 108 -8.06 -0.53 0.92
C GLY A 108 -7.19 -1.08 2.04
N GLN A 109 -7.46 -0.70 3.28
CA GLN A 109 -6.70 -1.16 4.45
C GLN A 109 -6.70 -2.68 4.56
N THR A 110 -7.80 -3.31 4.14
CA THR A 110 -8.01 -4.74 4.08
C THR A 110 -8.57 -5.13 2.71
N GLU A 111 -8.72 -6.40 2.45
CA GLU A 111 -9.57 -6.91 1.38
C GLU A 111 -11.01 -6.44 1.58
N VAL A 112 -11.80 -6.41 0.50
CA VAL A 112 -13.25 -6.11 0.57
C VAL A 112 -13.95 -7.21 1.36
N THR A 113 -14.60 -6.81 2.45
CA THR A 113 -15.34 -7.75 3.32
C THR A 113 -16.67 -8.18 2.71
N GLN A 114 -17.20 -9.32 3.15
CA GLN A 114 -18.53 -9.79 2.78
C GLN A 114 -19.63 -8.81 3.20
N GLU A 115 -19.42 -8.08 4.31
CA GLU A 115 -20.33 -7.02 4.76
C GLU A 115 -20.37 -5.86 3.76
N LEU A 116 -19.20 -5.32 3.39
CA LEU A 116 -19.10 -4.24 2.42
C LEU A 116 -19.66 -4.66 1.05
N TRP A 117 -19.29 -5.87 0.60
CA TRP A 117 -19.84 -6.41 -0.65
C TRP A 117 -21.36 -6.50 -0.63
N THR A 118 -21.93 -7.03 0.46
CA THR A 118 -23.40 -7.16 0.60
C THR A 118 -24.08 -5.82 0.67
N ALA A 119 -23.50 -4.83 1.35
CA ALA A 119 -24.03 -3.46 1.44
C ALA A 119 -24.10 -2.78 0.06
N VAL A 120 -23.19 -3.09 -0.85
CA VAL A 120 -23.14 -2.53 -2.21
C VAL A 120 -23.98 -3.37 -3.18
N MET A 121 -23.80 -4.69 -3.18
CA MET A 121 -24.39 -5.58 -4.19
C MET A 121 -25.78 -6.13 -3.83
N GLY A 122 -26.12 -6.16 -2.53
CA GLY A 122 -27.38 -6.67 -2.01
C GLY A 122 -27.40 -8.19 -1.77
N SER A 123 -26.32 -8.92 -2.09
CA SER A 123 -26.18 -10.36 -1.86
C SER A 123 -24.71 -10.74 -1.66
N ASN A 124 -24.45 -11.84 -0.95
CA ASN A 124 -23.11 -12.36 -0.70
C ASN A 124 -22.87 -13.63 -1.54
N PRO A 125 -21.87 -13.66 -2.45
CA PRO A 125 -21.55 -14.82 -3.27
C PRO A 125 -20.69 -15.86 -2.54
N SER A 126 -20.10 -15.50 -1.40
CA SER A 126 -19.07 -16.29 -0.71
C SER A 126 -19.61 -17.62 -0.20
N TYR A 127 -18.76 -18.65 -0.19
CA TYR A 127 -19.08 -19.98 0.33
C TYR A 127 -18.91 -20.08 1.84
N TYR A 128 -17.78 -19.54 2.38
CA TYR A 128 -17.52 -19.49 3.81
C TYR A 128 -18.09 -18.18 4.37
N VAL A 129 -19.01 -18.30 5.34
CA VAL A 129 -19.81 -17.17 5.86
C VAL A 129 -19.88 -17.16 7.38
N GLU A 130 -18.82 -17.62 8.03
CA GLU A 130 -18.75 -17.67 9.51
C GLU A 130 -18.71 -16.25 10.13
N SER A 131 -18.24 -15.25 9.38
CA SER A 131 -18.22 -13.86 9.78
C SER A 131 -18.40 -12.94 8.56
N ASN A 132 -19.19 -11.87 8.71
CA ASN A 132 -19.33 -10.84 7.69
C ASN A 132 -18.05 -10.01 7.48
N GLN A 133 -17.07 -10.12 8.40
CA GLN A 133 -15.74 -9.52 8.31
C GLN A 133 -14.73 -10.40 7.54
N GLN A 134 -15.12 -11.60 7.11
CA GLN A 134 -14.29 -12.36 6.16
C GLN A 134 -14.26 -11.65 4.81
N PRO A 135 -13.15 -11.76 4.03
CA PRO A 135 -13.11 -11.23 2.68
C PRO A 135 -14.16 -11.89 1.79
N VAL A 136 -14.76 -11.12 0.90
CA VAL A 136 -15.60 -11.67 -0.15
C VAL A 136 -14.76 -12.57 -1.06
N HIS A 137 -15.33 -13.71 -1.46
CA HIS A 137 -14.69 -14.66 -2.36
C HIS A 137 -15.72 -15.32 -3.29
N LEU A 138 -15.29 -16.22 -4.18
CA LEU A 138 -16.08 -16.74 -5.28
C LEU A 138 -16.56 -15.65 -6.26
N ILE A 139 -15.71 -14.64 -6.45
CA ILE A 139 -15.92 -13.52 -7.36
C ILE A 139 -14.93 -13.58 -8.52
N SER A 140 -15.40 -13.31 -9.73
CA SER A 140 -14.57 -13.13 -10.92
C SER A 140 -14.05 -11.70 -11.00
N TRP A 141 -13.09 -11.46 -11.90
CA TRP A 141 -12.62 -10.11 -12.20
C TRP A 141 -13.78 -9.20 -12.68
N TYR A 142 -14.72 -9.74 -13.44
CA TYR A 142 -15.89 -8.99 -13.91
C TYR A 142 -16.87 -8.66 -12.79
N ASP A 143 -17.01 -9.55 -11.79
CA ASP A 143 -17.81 -9.24 -10.60
C ASP A 143 -17.18 -8.08 -9.81
N CYS A 144 -15.83 -8.03 -9.72
CA CYS A 144 -15.12 -6.92 -9.11
C CYS A 144 -15.41 -5.60 -9.83
N GLN A 145 -15.39 -5.58 -11.17
CA GLN A 145 -15.73 -4.38 -11.95
C GLN A 145 -17.18 -3.94 -11.73
N SER A 146 -18.11 -4.89 -11.62
CA SER A 146 -19.51 -4.60 -11.34
C SER A 146 -19.70 -4.00 -9.94
N PHE A 147 -18.99 -4.53 -8.94
CA PHE A 147 -18.97 -4.00 -7.59
C PHE A 147 -18.42 -2.57 -7.56
N ILE A 148 -17.27 -2.35 -8.21
CA ILE A 148 -16.61 -1.04 -8.28
C ILE A 148 -17.50 0.00 -8.95
N THR A 149 -18.13 -0.34 -10.07
CA THR A 149 -19.06 0.56 -10.76
C THR A 149 -20.17 1.02 -9.81
N LYS A 150 -20.78 0.08 -9.11
CA LYS A 150 -21.89 0.38 -8.19
C LYS A 150 -21.41 1.15 -6.94
N LEU A 151 -20.22 0.83 -6.41
CA LEU A 151 -19.62 1.56 -5.30
C LEU A 151 -19.34 3.02 -5.69
N ASN A 152 -18.83 3.26 -6.90
CA ASN A 152 -18.58 4.59 -7.44
C ASN A 152 -19.88 5.40 -7.60
N GLU A 153 -20.95 4.76 -8.11
CA GLU A 153 -22.27 5.41 -8.18
C GLU A 153 -22.81 5.80 -6.81
N LEU A 154 -22.62 4.97 -5.80
CA LEU A 154 -23.13 5.23 -4.44
C LEU A 154 -22.32 6.28 -3.69
N THR A 155 -21.03 6.39 -3.95
CA THR A 155 -20.10 7.25 -3.17
C THR A 155 -19.68 8.51 -3.89
N GLY A 156 -19.82 8.57 -5.23
CA GLY A 156 -19.30 9.64 -6.08
C GLY A 156 -17.77 9.67 -6.17
N LYS A 157 -17.08 8.60 -5.72
CA LYS A 157 -15.62 8.46 -5.77
C LYS A 157 -15.19 7.65 -7.01
N ASN A 158 -13.87 7.49 -7.19
CA ASN A 158 -13.28 6.80 -8.33
C ASN A 158 -12.49 5.56 -7.88
N PHE A 159 -13.16 4.62 -7.25
CA PHE A 159 -12.57 3.33 -6.90
C PHE A 159 -12.25 2.51 -8.15
N ARG A 160 -11.25 1.68 -8.03
CA ARG A 160 -10.77 0.74 -9.05
C ARG A 160 -10.06 -0.45 -8.40
N LEU A 161 -9.68 -1.45 -9.16
CA LEU A 161 -8.65 -2.38 -8.73
C LEU A 161 -7.28 -1.69 -8.76
N PRO A 162 -6.34 -2.07 -7.90
CA PRO A 162 -4.96 -1.60 -8.00
C PRO A 162 -4.31 -2.09 -9.30
N THR A 163 -3.33 -1.35 -9.80
CA THR A 163 -2.39 -1.91 -10.78
C THR A 163 -1.46 -2.90 -10.08
N GLU A 164 -0.81 -3.76 -10.86
CA GLU A 164 0.11 -4.75 -10.31
C GLU A 164 1.30 -4.09 -9.58
N ALA A 165 1.79 -2.99 -10.13
CA ALA A 165 2.87 -2.21 -9.54
C ALA A 165 2.45 -1.49 -8.25
N GLU A 166 1.26 -0.88 -8.23
CA GLU A 166 0.71 -0.27 -7.02
C GLU A 166 0.55 -1.30 -5.91
N TRP A 167 0.02 -2.47 -6.25
CA TRP A 167 -0.17 -3.54 -5.27
C TRP A 167 1.17 -4.01 -4.67
N GLU A 168 2.19 -4.29 -5.51
CA GLU A 168 3.49 -4.75 -5.01
C GLU A 168 4.21 -3.67 -4.20
N TYR A 169 4.19 -2.41 -4.66
CA TYR A 169 4.78 -1.28 -3.94
C TYR A 169 4.17 -1.11 -2.54
N ALA A 170 2.85 -1.13 -2.46
CA ALA A 170 2.13 -1.04 -1.19
C ALA A 170 2.38 -2.25 -0.28
N ALA A 171 2.40 -3.47 -0.82
CA ALA A 171 2.70 -4.70 -0.07
C ALA A 171 4.10 -4.68 0.56
N ARG A 172 5.07 -4.08 -0.13
CA ARG A 172 6.46 -3.89 0.35
C ARG A 172 6.62 -2.78 1.39
N GLY A 173 5.53 -2.07 1.76
CA GLY A 173 5.57 -0.97 2.72
C GLY A 173 5.82 0.40 2.10
N ALA A 174 5.77 0.54 0.78
CA ALA A 174 5.94 1.78 0.03
C ALA A 174 7.25 2.52 0.38
N ASP A 175 7.17 3.82 0.65
CA ASP A 175 8.29 4.67 1.08
C ASP A 175 8.80 4.36 2.50
N LYS A 176 8.05 3.52 3.28
CA LYS A 176 8.44 3.05 4.62
C LYS A 176 8.96 1.60 4.61
N SER A 177 9.22 1.04 3.43
CA SER A 177 9.66 -0.35 3.25
C SER A 177 10.92 -0.68 4.06
N LEU A 178 10.86 -1.79 4.78
CA LEU A 178 12.01 -2.38 5.49
C LEU A 178 12.69 -3.51 4.71
N GLY A 179 12.28 -3.73 3.44
CA GLY A 179 12.88 -4.71 2.55
C GLY A 179 12.50 -6.17 2.83
N TYR A 180 11.38 -6.40 3.50
CA TYR A 180 10.90 -7.75 3.78
C TYR A 180 10.38 -8.45 2.52
N GLU A 181 10.52 -9.79 2.48
CA GLU A 181 9.94 -10.61 1.40
C GLU A 181 8.42 -10.76 1.50
N TYR A 182 7.86 -10.62 2.71
CA TYR A 182 6.43 -10.69 3.00
C TYR A 182 5.93 -9.34 3.52
N ALA A 183 4.67 -9.07 3.37
CA ALA A 183 4.10 -7.81 3.82
C ALA A 183 4.15 -7.70 5.36
N GLY A 184 5.07 -6.87 5.85
CA GLY A 184 5.25 -6.58 7.27
C GLY A 184 6.15 -7.55 8.05
N GLY A 185 6.92 -8.45 7.40
CA GLY A 185 7.83 -9.30 8.16
C GLY A 185 8.65 -10.31 7.36
N THR A 186 9.33 -11.18 8.09
CA THR A 186 10.18 -12.26 7.57
C THR A 186 9.43 -13.60 7.50
N GLN A 187 10.07 -14.63 6.94
CA GLN A 187 9.50 -15.97 6.88
C GLN A 187 9.25 -16.57 8.28
N GLU A 188 10.08 -16.26 9.25
CA GLU A 188 9.94 -16.72 10.63
C GLU A 188 8.73 -16.08 11.33
N GLU A 189 8.25 -14.95 10.84
CA GLU A 189 7.12 -14.21 11.40
C GLU A 189 5.78 -14.51 10.69
N LEU A 190 5.74 -15.40 9.70
CA LEU A 190 4.55 -15.67 8.88
C LEU A 190 3.28 -15.90 9.69
N ASP A 191 3.35 -16.64 10.78
CA ASP A 191 2.18 -16.91 11.62
C ASP A 191 1.58 -15.65 12.28
N SER A 192 2.37 -14.59 12.41
CA SER A 192 1.93 -13.30 12.97
C SER A 192 1.44 -12.30 11.95
N ILE A 193 1.79 -12.48 10.66
CA ILE A 193 1.50 -11.52 9.59
C ILE A 193 0.51 -12.03 8.54
N CYS A 194 0.30 -13.34 8.42
CA CYS A 194 -0.58 -13.88 7.37
C CYS A 194 -1.35 -15.14 7.76
N TRP A 195 -2.45 -15.39 7.05
CA TRP A 195 -3.18 -16.66 7.03
C TRP A 195 -2.71 -17.49 5.84
N ASN A 196 -2.26 -18.71 6.12
CA ASN A 196 -1.62 -19.60 5.14
C ASN A 196 -2.00 -21.07 5.40
N SER A 197 -1.52 -22.00 4.58
CA SER A 197 -1.86 -23.42 4.68
C SER A 197 -1.46 -24.10 6.01
N HIS A 198 -0.60 -23.50 6.81
CA HIS A 198 -0.17 -24.08 8.11
C HIS A 198 -1.01 -23.60 9.28
N ASN A 199 -1.61 -22.42 9.20
CA ASN A 199 -2.31 -21.79 10.32
C ASN A 199 -3.81 -21.50 10.07
N THR A 200 -4.34 -21.75 8.85
CA THR A 200 -5.73 -21.45 8.51
C THR A 200 -6.76 -22.33 9.22
N ALA A 201 -6.38 -23.51 9.67
CA ALA A 201 -7.28 -24.41 10.41
C ALA A 201 -7.09 -24.31 11.93
N SER A 202 -6.99 -23.08 12.48
CA SER A 202 -6.80 -22.83 13.92
C SER A 202 -8.00 -22.17 14.58
N ASP A 203 -8.25 -22.54 15.87
CA ASP A 203 -8.98 -21.75 16.87
C ASP A 203 -10.44 -21.35 16.64
N ASN A 204 -11.28 -22.16 16.10
CA ASN A 204 -12.73 -21.98 15.86
C ASN A 204 -13.13 -21.60 14.44
N TYR A 205 -12.17 -21.50 13.50
CA TYR A 205 -12.47 -21.34 12.10
C TYR A 205 -12.21 -22.64 11.34
N THR A 206 -13.08 -22.97 10.43
CA THR A 206 -12.86 -24.06 9.46
C THR A 206 -11.76 -23.67 8.49
N TYR A 207 -11.20 -24.63 7.78
CA TYR A 207 -10.22 -24.36 6.72
C TYR A 207 -10.81 -23.39 5.67
N GLY A 208 -10.30 -22.17 5.61
CA GLY A 208 -10.83 -21.10 4.75
C GLY A 208 -10.22 -19.73 5.03
N ALA A 209 -10.80 -18.70 4.41
CA ALA A 209 -10.42 -17.32 4.69
C ALA A 209 -10.89 -16.90 6.09
N HIS A 210 -10.11 -16.07 6.76
CA HIS A 210 -10.38 -15.54 8.09
C HIS A 210 -10.91 -14.10 8.00
N PRO A 211 -11.56 -13.59 9.08
CA PRO A 211 -11.86 -12.17 9.16
C PRO A 211 -10.61 -11.32 8.92
N VAL A 212 -10.79 -10.22 8.19
CA VAL A 212 -9.69 -9.31 7.85
C VAL A 212 -9.06 -8.67 9.09
N ALA A 213 -7.82 -8.22 8.98
CA ALA A 213 -7.07 -7.50 10.01
C ALA A 213 -6.89 -8.26 11.35
N MET A 214 -6.91 -9.58 11.33
CA MET A 214 -6.60 -10.39 12.52
C MET A 214 -5.10 -10.61 12.74
N LYS A 215 -4.29 -10.34 11.73
CA LYS A 215 -2.82 -10.45 11.80
C LYS A 215 -2.19 -9.05 11.83
N ARG A 216 -0.87 -8.99 12.02
CA ARG A 216 -0.13 -7.71 12.04
C ARG A 216 -0.09 -7.08 10.64
N PRO A 217 -0.31 -5.75 10.52
CA PRO A 217 -0.19 -5.06 9.23
C PRO A 217 1.26 -4.88 8.81
N ASN A 218 1.45 -4.45 7.56
CA ASN A 218 2.75 -3.98 7.09
C ASN A 218 3.06 -2.55 7.58
N GLU A 219 4.19 -1.98 7.12
CA GLU A 219 4.79 -0.74 7.59
C GLU A 219 3.91 0.50 7.41
N ILE A 220 2.94 0.45 6.47
CA ILE A 220 2.00 1.54 6.20
C ILE A 220 0.57 1.22 6.68
N GLY A 221 0.39 0.15 7.43
CA GLY A 221 -0.90 -0.18 8.05
C GLY A 221 -1.87 -0.97 7.16
N LEU A 222 -1.39 -1.61 6.08
CA LEU A 222 -2.17 -2.53 5.25
C LEU A 222 -2.12 -3.95 5.83
N TYR A 223 -3.28 -4.58 5.95
CA TYR A 223 -3.44 -5.94 6.46
C TYR A 223 -3.60 -6.95 5.33
N ASP A 224 -3.24 -8.20 5.60
CA ASP A 224 -3.53 -9.37 4.77
C ASP A 224 -2.96 -9.29 3.34
N MET A 225 -1.93 -8.44 3.10
CA MET A 225 -1.23 -8.34 1.82
C MET A 225 -0.38 -9.60 1.49
N SER A 226 -0.25 -10.52 2.43
CA SER A 226 0.31 -11.85 2.27
C SER A 226 -0.68 -12.85 2.86
N GLY A 227 -1.29 -13.73 2.03
CA GLY A 227 -2.22 -14.76 2.46
C GLY A 227 -3.69 -14.31 2.50
N ASN A 228 -4.49 -14.94 3.31
CA ASN A 228 -5.94 -14.81 3.42
C ASN A 228 -6.66 -15.11 2.10
N VAL A 229 -6.92 -14.13 1.22
CA VAL A 229 -7.41 -14.38 -0.14
C VAL A 229 -6.47 -13.77 -1.19
N GLU A 230 -6.37 -14.43 -2.33
CA GLU A 230 -5.63 -13.92 -3.48
C GLU A 230 -6.44 -12.83 -4.16
N GLU A 231 -5.81 -11.69 -4.44
CA GLU A 231 -6.49 -10.46 -4.84
C GLU A 231 -6.42 -10.23 -6.36
N TRP A 232 -7.57 -9.97 -6.97
CA TRP A 232 -7.66 -9.55 -8.35
C TRP A 232 -6.99 -8.20 -8.60
N ILE A 233 -6.20 -8.12 -9.67
CA ILE A 233 -5.46 -6.95 -10.12
C ILE A 233 -6.07 -6.41 -11.43
N ASN A 234 -5.94 -5.10 -11.67
CA ASN A 234 -6.47 -4.49 -12.87
C ASN A 234 -5.77 -4.96 -14.15
N ASP A 235 -4.47 -5.22 -14.08
CA ASP A 235 -3.61 -5.47 -15.22
C ASP A 235 -3.90 -6.80 -15.90
N TYR A 236 -3.85 -6.82 -17.23
CA TYR A 236 -3.63 -8.05 -17.94
C TYR A 236 -2.22 -8.58 -17.65
N TYR A 237 -2.11 -9.89 -17.49
CA TYR A 237 -0.84 -10.55 -17.27
C TYR A 237 0.05 -10.46 -18.51
N SER A 238 1.30 -10.03 -18.30
CA SER A 238 2.40 -10.08 -19.27
C SER A 238 3.71 -10.42 -18.60
N ALA A 239 4.69 -10.89 -19.36
CA ALA A 239 6.05 -11.05 -18.86
C ALA A 239 6.66 -9.67 -18.50
N TYR A 240 7.49 -9.64 -17.48
CA TYR A 240 8.27 -8.45 -17.16
C TYR A 240 9.37 -8.21 -18.20
N THR A 241 9.78 -6.96 -18.34
CA THR A 241 10.95 -6.52 -19.12
C THR A 241 11.96 -5.87 -18.19
N GLU A 242 13.21 -5.73 -18.63
CA GLU A 242 14.28 -5.06 -17.85
C GLU A 242 14.15 -3.53 -17.88
N ASP A 243 13.32 -2.99 -18.80
CA ASP A 243 13.18 -1.56 -18.97
C ASP A 243 12.48 -0.91 -17.76
N PRO A 244 12.99 0.23 -17.26
CA PRO A 244 12.29 1.02 -16.26
C PRO A 244 10.90 1.45 -16.72
N GLN A 245 9.92 1.43 -15.81
CA GLN A 245 8.54 1.79 -16.11
C GLN A 245 8.04 2.94 -15.22
N VAL A 246 7.15 3.75 -15.77
CA VAL A 246 6.51 4.86 -15.04
C VAL A 246 5.00 4.66 -15.09
N ASP A 247 4.36 4.62 -13.92
CA ASP A 247 2.92 4.41 -13.75
C ASP A 247 2.36 3.27 -14.63
N PRO A 248 2.95 2.05 -14.60
CA PRO A 248 2.53 0.97 -15.49
C PRO A 248 1.09 0.54 -15.20
N GLN A 249 0.35 0.24 -16.28
CA GLN A 249 -1.05 -0.21 -16.26
C GLN A 249 -1.20 -1.63 -16.83
N GLY A 250 -0.09 -2.32 -17.09
CA GLY A 250 -0.10 -3.55 -17.87
C GLY A 250 -0.43 -3.32 -19.35
N PRO A 251 -0.49 -4.38 -20.17
CA PRO A 251 -0.86 -4.28 -21.57
C PRO A 251 -2.34 -3.93 -21.75
N GLU A 252 -2.68 -3.23 -22.85
CA GLU A 252 -4.05 -2.82 -23.16
C GLU A 252 -5.00 -4.01 -23.37
N THR A 253 -4.47 -5.14 -23.85
CA THR A 253 -5.25 -6.35 -24.13
C THR A 253 -4.54 -7.60 -23.63
N GLY A 254 -5.32 -8.62 -23.31
CA GLY A 254 -4.81 -9.91 -22.85
C GLY A 254 -5.95 -10.90 -22.63
N THR A 255 -5.61 -12.13 -22.27
CA THR A 255 -6.58 -13.19 -21.98
C THR A 255 -6.61 -13.58 -20.51
N LYS A 256 -5.59 -13.19 -19.75
CA LYS A 256 -5.45 -13.47 -18.32
C LYS A 256 -5.23 -12.19 -17.56
N ARG A 257 -5.76 -12.10 -16.34
CA ARG A 257 -5.50 -11.02 -15.38
C ARG A 257 -4.44 -11.44 -14.38
N CYS A 258 -3.74 -10.45 -13.82
CA CYS A 258 -2.86 -10.70 -12.67
C CYS A 258 -3.70 -10.95 -11.41
N SER A 259 -3.18 -11.79 -10.51
CA SER A 259 -3.63 -11.89 -9.12
C SER A 259 -2.42 -11.95 -8.19
N ARG A 260 -2.58 -11.49 -6.96
CA ARG A 260 -1.49 -11.22 -6.03
C ARG A 260 -1.83 -11.63 -4.60
N GLY A 261 -0.79 -11.72 -3.73
CA GLY A 261 -0.90 -11.94 -2.30
C GLY A 261 -0.88 -13.41 -1.88
N GLY A 262 -1.29 -14.31 -2.75
CA GLY A 262 -1.55 -15.69 -2.37
C GLY A 262 -2.76 -15.80 -1.44
N CYS A 263 -2.99 -16.98 -0.84
CA CYS A 263 -4.19 -17.19 -0.05
C CYS A 263 -3.96 -18.13 1.14
N TYR A 264 -5.00 -18.32 1.95
CA TYR A 264 -5.03 -19.20 3.12
C TYR A 264 -4.62 -20.65 2.85
N SER A 265 -4.72 -21.13 1.61
CA SER A 265 -4.34 -22.50 1.22
C SER A 265 -2.94 -22.61 0.64
N HIS A 266 -2.26 -21.49 0.46
CA HIS A 266 -0.92 -21.45 -0.13
C HIS A 266 0.19 -21.64 0.92
N SER A 267 1.30 -22.22 0.45
CA SER A 267 2.53 -22.33 1.23
C SER A 267 3.32 -21.02 1.18
N TRP A 268 4.26 -20.85 2.09
CA TRP A 268 5.03 -19.63 2.29
C TRP A 268 5.64 -19.02 0.99
N TRP A 269 6.08 -19.81 0.01
CA TRP A 269 6.68 -19.28 -1.23
C TRP A 269 5.68 -18.56 -2.15
N GLU A 270 4.38 -18.82 -2.01
CA GLU A 270 3.33 -18.16 -2.80
C GLU A 270 2.87 -16.84 -2.16
N LEU A 271 3.27 -16.55 -0.91
CA LEU A 271 2.81 -15.41 -0.12
C LEU A 271 3.76 -14.19 -0.19
N ARG A 272 4.87 -14.32 -0.92
CA ARG A 272 5.85 -13.26 -1.06
C ARG A 272 5.28 -12.07 -1.82
N THR A 273 5.69 -10.86 -1.45
CA THR A 273 5.19 -9.62 -2.06
C THR A 273 5.39 -9.54 -3.57
N TYR A 274 6.44 -10.16 -4.10
CA TYR A 274 6.73 -10.22 -5.52
C TYR A 274 6.06 -11.39 -6.26
N ARG A 275 5.40 -12.32 -5.53
CA ARG A 275 4.73 -13.46 -6.17
C ARG A 275 3.49 -13.01 -6.96
N ARG A 276 3.38 -13.49 -8.19
CA ARG A 276 2.31 -13.15 -9.12
C ARG A 276 1.74 -14.39 -9.80
N HIS A 277 0.46 -14.35 -10.09
CA HIS A 277 -0.22 -15.38 -10.85
C HIS A 277 -0.92 -14.82 -12.08
N GLN A 278 -1.22 -15.70 -13.04
CA GLN A 278 -2.04 -15.42 -14.22
C GLN A 278 -3.35 -16.19 -14.12
N THR A 279 -4.46 -15.49 -14.09
CA THR A 279 -5.77 -16.07 -13.77
C THR A 279 -6.78 -15.75 -14.86
N ASP A 280 -7.66 -16.68 -15.19
CA ASP A 280 -8.76 -16.43 -16.12
C ASP A 280 -9.72 -15.42 -15.48
N PRO A 281 -10.09 -14.31 -16.16
CA PRO A 281 -10.95 -13.29 -15.56
C PRO A 281 -12.37 -13.80 -15.22
N ASN A 282 -12.75 -14.97 -15.69
CA ASN A 282 -14.03 -15.63 -15.37
C ASN A 282 -13.96 -16.57 -14.16
N ASP A 283 -12.76 -16.92 -13.70
CA ASP A 283 -12.60 -17.86 -12.58
C ASP A 283 -13.21 -17.29 -11.30
N LYS A 284 -13.93 -18.18 -10.58
CA LYS A 284 -14.56 -17.91 -9.29
C LYS A 284 -14.18 -19.02 -8.33
N LEU A 285 -13.12 -18.82 -7.57
CA LEU A 285 -12.65 -19.81 -6.61
C LEU A 285 -12.80 -19.28 -5.18
N THR A 286 -12.84 -20.18 -4.20
CA THR A 286 -13.05 -19.83 -2.79
C THR A 286 -11.90 -19.03 -2.17
N PHE A 287 -10.83 -18.84 -2.89
CA PHE A 287 -9.66 -18.11 -2.46
C PHE A 287 -9.38 -16.83 -3.30
N TYR A 288 -10.22 -16.48 -4.28
CA TYR A 288 -10.13 -15.21 -4.99
C TYR A 288 -11.03 -14.15 -4.37
N GLY A 289 -10.42 -13.06 -3.94
CA GLY A 289 -11.06 -11.87 -3.42
C GLY A 289 -10.59 -10.61 -4.16
N MET A 290 -10.73 -9.46 -3.53
CA MET A 290 -10.31 -8.17 -4.09
C MET A 290 -9.96 -7.16 -3.02
N ARG A 291 -9.10 -6.20 -3.40
CA ARG A 291 -8.81 -4.98 -2.64
C ARG A 291 -9.07 -3.77 -3.52
N LEU A 292 -9.53 -2.67 -2.91
CA LEU A 292 -9.79 -1.42 -3.62
C LEU A 292 -8.53 -0.56 -3.73
N ALA A 293 -8.45 0.22 -4.81
CA ALA A 293 -7.62 1.41 -4.93
C ALA A 293 -8.48 2.62 -5.35
N MET A 294 -8.00 3.83 -5.10
CA MET A 294 -8.68 5.07 -5.45
C MET A 294 -7.67 6.15 -5.82
#